data_42b86dda1bbbc5bbf04152a35b9c8655
#
_entry.id   42b86dda1bbbc5bbf04152a35b9c8655
#
_cell.length_a   1.000
_cell.length_b   1.000
_cell.length_c   1.000
_cell.angle_alpha   90.00
_cell.angle_beta   90.00
_cell.angle_gamma   90.00
#
_symmetry.space_group_name_H-M   'P 1'
#
loop_
_entity.id
_entity.type
_entity.pdbx_description
1 polymer ?
#
loop_
_entity_poly.entity_id
_entity_poly.type
_entity_poly.pdbx_seq_one_letter_code
_entity_poly.pdbx_strand_id
1 'polypeptide(L)'
;MFADFKTLPQLFDFFKDEVICSTYWEQVRWEGNVTCPHCDSVNPYKTNRGYKCRNIECQKKFSAITGTIFENTKMPLRTWFAAIYLCSNHKKGISSLQLSRDLGIHQKSAWFLLHRIRKRNSLPLQYT
;
A
#
# COMPACT_ATOMS: atom_id res chain seq x y z
N MET A 1 3.87 7.92 -8.37
CA MET A 1 4.27 7.49 -7.03
C MET A 1 5.68 6.91 -6.99
N PHE A 2 6.04 6.01 -7.90
CA PHE A 2 7.39 5.42 -7.97
C PHE A 2 8.13 5.81 -9.24
N ALA A 3 7.85 6.99 -9.78
CA ALA A 3 8.42 7.45 -11.06
C ALA A 3 9.93 7.70 -11.01
N ASP A 4 10.47 7.92 -9.81
CA ASP A 4 11.90 8.21 -9.64
C ASP A 4 12.79 6.99 -9.80
N PHE A 5 12.23 5.78 -9.75
CA PHE A 5 12.97 4.54 -9.90
C PHE A 5 13.03 4.12 -11.37
N LYS A 6 14.23 3.89 -11.87
CA LYS A 6 14.44 3.50 -13.26
C LYS A 6 14.35 1.99 -13.45
N THR A 7 14.68 1.22 -12.42
CA THR A 7 14.68 -0.24 -12.47
C THR A 7 14.06 -0.82 -11.21
N LEU A 8 13.57 -2.06 -11.31
CA LEU A 8 13.02 -2.77 -10.15
C LEU A 8 14.06 -2.98 -9.03
N PRO A 9 15.32 -3.36 -9.33
CA PRO A 9 16.34 -3.44 -8.29
C PRO A 9 16.54 -2.14 -7.51
N GLN A 10 16.46 -0.99 -8.15
CA GLN A 10 16.56 0.29 -7.45
C GLN A 10 15.44 0.46 -6.43
N LEU A 11 14.22 0.08 -6.79
CA LEU A 11 13.08 0.13 -5.89
C LEU A 11 13.30 -0.78 -4.69
N PHE A 12 13.77 -2.00 -4.90
CA PHE A 12 14.05 -2.95 -3.83
C PHE A 12 15.20 -2.49 -2.93
N ASP A 13 16.21 -1.82 -3.49
CA ASP A 13 17.31 -1.26 -2.69
C ASP A 13 16.83 -0.13 -1.78
N PHE A 14 15.89 0.68 -2.23
CA PHE A 14 15.29 1.75 -1.43
C PHE A 14 14.37 1.18 -0.35
N PHE A 15 13.49 0.24 -0.72
CA PHE A 15 12.53 -0.37 0.19
C PHE A 15 13.06 -1.72 0.68
N LYS A 16 14.09 -1.67 1.53
CA LYS A 16 14.78 -2.89 1.99
C LYS A 16 13.95 -3.72 2.97
N ASP A 17 13.12 -3.08 3.78
CA ASP A 17 12.29 -3.78 4.77
C ASP A 17 10.91 -3.13 4.91
N GLU A 18 10.04 -3.81 5.68
CA GLU A 18 8.66 -3.36 5.87
C GLU A 18 8.55 -2.07 6.68
N VAL A 19 9.50 -1.80 7.58
CA VAL A 19 9.48 -0.56 8.37
C VAL A 19 9.66 0.65 7.45
N ILE A 20 10.59 0.56 6.51
CA ILE A 20 10.82 1.63 5.52
C ILE A 20 9.57 1.81 4.64
N CYS A 21 8.98 0.70 4.20
CA CYS A 21 7.75 0.72 3.39
C CYS A 21 6.58 1.37 4.14
N SER A 22 6.38 0.98 5.38
CA SER A 22 5.30 1.53 6.21
C SER A 22 5.49 3.02 6.47
N THR A 23 6.70 3.44 6.78
CA THR A 23 7.02 4.85 7.01
C THR A 23 6.78 5.68 5.75
N TYR A 24 7.22 5.18 4.60
CA TYR A 24 7.00 5.85 3.32
C TYR A 24 5.50 6.00 3.03
N TRP A 25 4.73 4.92 3.22
CA TRP A 25 3.29 4.93 2.94
C TRP A 25 2.54 5.88 3.89
N GLU A 26 2.93 5.95 5.17
CA GLU A 26 2.35 6.90 6.12
C GLU A 26 2.55 8.34 5.64
N GLN A 27 3.75 8.67 5.15
CA GLN A 27 4.02 10.00 4.61
C GLN A 27 3.18 10.30 3.38
N VAL A 28 3.03 9.34 2.48
CA VAL A 28 2.21 9.52 1.27
C VAL A 28 0.75 9.74 1.64
N ARG A 29 0.23 8.96 2.58
CA ARG A 29 -1.18 8.98 2.93
C ARG A 29 -1.58 10.21 3.76
N TRP A 30 -0.79 10.53 4.76
CA TRP A 30 -1.17 11.53 5.75
C TRP A 30 -0.31 12.79 5.78
N GLU A 31 0.82 12.77 5.13
CA GLU A 31 1.75 13.92 5.07
C GLU A 31 2.04 14.50 6.47
N GLY A 32 2.15 13.63 7.47
CA GLY A 32 2.41 14.01 8.85
C GLY A 32 1.18 14.26 9.72
N ASN A 33 -0.02 14.28 9.13
CA ASN A 33 -1.27 14.56 9.85
C ASN A 33 -2.14 13.32 9.91
N VAL A 34 -1.83 12.39 10.81
CA VAL A 34 -2.54 11.13 10.93
C VAL A 34 -3.99 11.37 11.32
N THR A 35 -4.92 10.83 10.54
CA THR A 35 -6.35 10.93 10.78
C THR A 35 -7.01 9.56 10.77
N CYS A 36 -8.04 9.38 11.58
CA CYS A 36 -8.80 8.13 11.63
C CYS A 36 -9.58 7.94 10.32
N PRO A 37 -9.42 6.79 9.64
CA PRO A 37 -10.18 6.54 8.40
C PRO A 37 -11.66 6.26 8.63
N HIS A 38 -12.08 6.06 9.88
CA HIS A 38 -13.47 5.75 10.21
C HIS A 38 -14.29 6.98 10.56
N CYS A 39 -13.69 7.99 11.21
CA CYS A 39 -14.42 9.17 11.69
C CYS A 39 -13.69 10.49 11.45
N ASP A 40 -12.54 10.47 10.78
CA ASP A 40 -11.73 11.64 10.44
C ASP A 40 -11.19 12.42 11.66
N SER A 41 -11.17 11.81 12.86
CA SER A 41 -10.59 12.43 14.04
C SER A 41 -9.07 12.56 13.89
N VAL A 42 -8.51 13.68 14.35
CA VAL A 42 -7.06 13.95 14.31
C VAL A 42 -6.40 13.51 15.61
N ASN A 43 -5.07 13.41 15.58
CA ASN A 43 -4.24 13.10 16.75
C ASN A 43 -4.63 11.78 17.44
N PRO A 44 -4.63 10.64 16.74
CA PRO A 44 -4.94 9.35 17.35
C PRO A 44 -3.85 8.93 18.34
N TYR A 45 -4.17 7.99 19.22
CA TYR A 45 -3.18 7.35 20.08
C TYR A 45 -2.30 6.43 19.24
N LYS A 46 -1.00 6.50 19.46
CA LYS A 46 -0.07 5.58 18.81
C LYS A 46 0.02 4.28 19.60
N THR A 47 -0.11 3.15 18.92
CA THR A 47 0.00 1.81 19.51
C THR A 47 1.16 1.04 18.90
N ASN A 48 1.46 -0.14 19.43
CA ASN A 48 2.57 -0.96 18.93
C ASN A 48 2.39 -1.40 17.47
N ARG A 49 1.14 -1.54 17.03
CA ARG A 49 0.83 -2.03 15.66
C ARG A 49 0.14 -1.01 14.79
N GLY A 50 0.09 0.24 15.22
CA GLY A 50 -0.58 1.28 14.44
C GLY A 50 -1.12 2.36 15.35
N TYR A 51 -2.40 2.68 15.18
CA TYR A 51 -3.05 3.78 15.87
C TYR A 51 -4.40 3.37 16.40
N LYS A 52 -4.88 4.10 17.41
CA LYS A 52 -6.22 3.95 17.94
C LYS A 52 -6.89 5.32 17.94
N CYS A 53 -8.12 5.38 17.44
CA CYS A 53 -8.88 6.63 17.40
C CYS A 53 -9.10 7.19 18.81
N ARG A 54 -8.89 8.49 18.95
CA ARG A 54 -9.07 9.19 20.24
C ARG A 54 -10.55 9.55 20.50
N ASN A 55 -11.38 9.55 19.47
CA ASN A 55 -12.79 9.87 19.59
C ASN A 55 -13.52 8.78 20.37
N ILE A 56 -14.21 9.18 21.44
CA ILE A 56 -14.92 8.26 22.35
C ILE A 56 -15.97 7.44 21.58
N GLU A 57 -16.64 8.04 20.61
CA GLU A 57 -17.69 7.36 19.84
C GLU A 57 -17.14 6.36 18.83
N CYS A 58 -15.89 6.48 18.44
CA CYS A 58 -15.25 5.59 17.47
C CYS A 58 -14.35 4.56 18.13
N GLN A 59 -13.27 4.99 18.74
CA GLN A 59 -12.24 4.17 19.44
C GLN A 59 -11.74 2.97 18.65
N LYS A 60 -11.84 3.00 17.32
CA LYS A 60 -11.40 1.89 16.47
C LYS A 60 -9.90 1.95 16.26
N LYS A 61 -9.30 0.77 16.16
CA LYS A 61 -7.88 0.64 15.80
C LYS A 61 -7.72 0.71 14.30
N PHE A 62 -6.65 1.32 13.86
CA PHE A 62 -6.32 1.41 12.44
C PHE A 62 -4.82 1.49 12.23
N SER A 63 -4.39 1.31 10.99
CA SER A 63 -3.00 1.45 10.59
C SER A 63 -2.91 2.22 9.28
N ALA A 64 -1.70 2.41 8.77
CA ALA A 64 -1.50 3.12 7.52
C ALA A 64 -2.16 2.44 6.31
N ILE A 65 -2.44 1.14 6.40
CA ILE A 65 -3.06 0.38 5.31
C ILE A 65 -4.59 0.28 5.43
N THR A 66 -5.17 0.64 6.57
CA THR A 66 -6.62 0.55 6.77
C THR A 66 -7.35 1.51 5.84
N GLY A 67 -8.35 1.02 5.12
CA GLY A 67 -9.11 1.82 4.16
C GLY A 67 -8.38 2.07 2.84
N THR A 68 -7.32 1.33 2.54
CA THR A 68 -6.56 1.44 1.29
C THR A 68 -6.58 0.12 0.53
N ILE A 69 -5.96 0.11 -0.66
CA ILE A 69 -5.85 -1.14 -1.44
C ILE A 69 -5.03 -2.22 -0.72
N PHE A 70 -4.24 -1.84 0.26
CA PHE A 70 -3.40 -2.76 1.03
C PHE A 70 -4.14 -3.39 2.22
N GLU A 71 -5.36 -2.98 2.50
CA GLU A 71 -6.12 -3.46 3.65
C GLU A 71 -6.37 -4.97 3.55
N ASN A 72 -6.24 -5.65 4.70
CA ASN A 72 -6.46 -7.09 4.82
C ASN A 72 -5.56 -7.94 3.91
N THR A 73 -4.39 -7.42 3.56
CA THR A 73 -3.44 -8.18 2.75
C THR A 73 -2.45 -8.93 3.63
N LYS A 74 -2.09 -10.14 3.20
CA LYS A 74 -1.02 -10.92 3.80
C LYS A 74 0.32 -10.67 3.12
N MET A 75 0.32 -9.93 2.03
CA MET A 75 1.53 -9.69 1.26
C MET A 75 2.29 -8.49 1.80
N PRO A 76 3.64 -8.53 1.80
CA PRO A 76 4.44 -7.39 2.24
C PRO A 76 4.19 -6.14 1.39
N LEU A 77 4.28 -4.96 1.98
CA LEU A 77 4.18 -3.70 1.25
C LEU A 77 5.23 -3.58 0.16
N ARG A 78 6.42 -4.12 0.40
CA ARG A 78 7.50 -4.14 -0.60
C ARG A 78 7.04 -4.80 -1.90
N THR A 79 6.34 -5.93 -1.79
CA THR A 79 5.77 -6.63 -2.95
C THR A 79 4.69 -5.79 -3.62
N TRP A 80 3.83 -5.15 -2.85
CA TRP A 80 2.81 -4.25 -3.37
C TRP A 80 3.42 -3.08 -4.15
N PHE A 81 4.46 -2.46 -3.59
CA PHE A 81 5.12 -1.33 -4.24
C PHE A 81 5.77 -1.75 -5.56
N ALA A 82 6.40 -2.92 -5.57
CA ALA A 82 6.99 -3.47 -6.79
C ALA A 82 5.92 -3.75 -7.86
N ALA A 83 4.77 -4.30 -7.45
CA ALA A 83 3.66 -4.57 -8.35
C ALA A 83 3.10 -3.28 -8.95
N ILE A 84 2.90 -2.24 -8.13
CA ILE A 84 2.43 -0.95 -8.60
C ILE A 84 3.41 -0.33 -9.59
N TYR A 85 4.71 -0.41 -9.28
CA TYR A 85 5.76 0.09 -10.15
C TYR A 85 5.73 -0.58 -11.52
N LEU A 86 5.65 -1.91 -11.55
CA LEU A 86 5.61 -2.68 -12.79
C LEU A 86 4.35 -2.35 -13.61
N CYS A 87 3.20 -2.27 -12.95
CA CYS A 87 1.94 -1.94 -13.63
C CYS A 87 1.97 -0.52 -14.22
N SER A 88 2.61 0.42 -13.53
CA SER A 88 2.72 1.80 -14.00
C SER A 88 3.63 1.94 -15.23
N ASN A 89 4.65 1.08 -15.33
CA ASN A 89 5.61 1.12 -16.43
C ASN A 89 5.16 0.37 -17.66
N HIS A 90 4.17 -0.51 -17.58
CA HIS A 90 3.64 -1.25 -18.70
C HIS A 90 2.40 -0.55 -19.26
N LYS A 91 2.56 0.18 -20.37
CA LYS A 91 1.48 0.96 -20.98
C LYS A 91 0.29 0.11 -21.41
N LYS A 92 0.56 -1.12 -21.87
CA LYS A 92 -0.48 -2.05 -22.33
C LYS A 92 -0.99 -2.97 -21.22
N GLY A 93 -0.51 -2.77 -19.99
CA GLY A 93 -0.81 -3.64 -18.88
C GLY A 93 0.15 -4.81 -18.79
N ILE A 94 0.04 -5.57 -17.71
CA ILE A 94 0.88 -6.72 -17.42
C ILE A 94 -0.02 -7.89 -17.04
N SER A 95 0.31 -9.11 -17.47
CA SER A 95 -0.47 -10.29 -17.12
C SER A 95 -0.10 -10.76 -15.71
N SER A 96 -1.02 -11.50 -15.08
CA SER A 96 -0.75 -12.09 -13.76
C SER A 96 0.42 -13.08 -13.80
N LEU A 97 0.57 -13.79 -14.91
CA LEU A 97 1.69 -14.73 -15.08
C LEU A 97 3.03 -13.97 -15.13
N GLN A 98 3.10 -12.90 -15.89
CA GLN A 98 4.31 -12.09 -15.97
C GLN A 98 4.64 -11.46 -14.61
N LEU A 99 3.64 -10.94 -13.93
CA LEU A 99 3.82 -10.33 -12.61
C LEU A 99 4.32 -11.37 -11.59
N SER A 100 3.78 -12.59 -11.64
CA SER A 100 4.22 -13.66 -10.74
C SER A 100 5.68 -14.02 -10.94
N ARG A 101 6.14 -14.04 -12.19
CA ARG A 101 7.54 -14.31 -12.53
C ARG A 101 8.45 -13.17 -12.07
N ASP A 102 8.06 -11.94 -12.31
CA ASP A 102 8.87 -10.76 -11.97
C ASP A 102 9.03 -10.61 -10.45
N LEU A 103 8.00 -10.95 -9.68
CA LEU A 103 8.01 -10.79 -8.23
C LEU A 103 8.35 -12.09 -7.48
N GLY A 104 8.41 -13.22 -8.16
CA GLY A 104 8.68 -14.51 -7.52
C GLY A 104 7.57 -14.97 -6.60
N ILE A 105 6.32 -14.70 -6.93
CA ILE A 105 5.14 -15.06 -6.16
C ILE A 105 4.25 -16.01 -6.95
N HIS A 106 3.30 -16.64 -6.27
CA HIS A 106 2.32 -17.51 -6.94
C HIS A 106 1.43 -16.70 -7.89
N GLN A 107 1.02 -17.32 -8.99
CA GLN A 107 0.15 -16.67 -9.97
C GLN A 107 -1.17 -16.20 -9.35
N LYS A 108 -1.73 -16.97 -8.42
CA LYS A 108 -2.95 -16.60 -7.71
C LYS A 108 -2.76 -15.30 -6.92
N SER A 109 -1.62 -15.15 -6.25
CA SER A 109 -1.29 -13.92 -5.52
C SER A 109 -1.09 -12.76 -6.48
N ALA A 110 -0.41 -12.98 -7.59
CA ALA A 110 -0.20 -11.96 -8.62
C ALA A 110 -1.52 -11.49 -9.23
N TRP A 111 -2.45 -12.43 -9.48
CA TRP A 111 -3.77 -12.10 -9.97
C TRP A 111 -4.53 -11.21 -8.99
N PHE A 112 -4.46 -11.54 -7.70
CA PHE A 112 -5.09 -10.76 -6.63
C PHE A 112 -4.53 -9.32 -6.59
N LEU A 113 -3.20 -9.17 -6.63
CA LEU A 113 -2.54 -7.88 -6.66
C LEU A 113 -2.98 -7.06 -7.87
N LEU A 114 -2.95 -7.68 -9.03
CA LEU A 114 -3.28 -7.03 -10.29
C LEU A 114 -4.74 -6.56 -10.30
N HIS A 115 -5.64 -7.39 -9.80
CA HIS A 115 -7.06 -7.05 -9.72
C HIS A 115 -7.28 -5.82 -8.82
N ARG A 116 -6.64 -5.77 -7.67
CA ARG A 116 -6.73 -4.64 -6.75
C ARG A 116 -6.11 -3.36 -7.34
N ILE A 117 -4.98 -3.48 -8.01
CA ILE A 117 -4.31 -2.33 -8.62
C ILE A 117 -5.16 -1.76 -9.76
N ARG A 118 -5.76 -2.60 -10.59
CA ARG A 118 -6.65 -2.15 -11.67
C ARG A 118 -7.88 -1.43 -11.12
N LYS A 119 -8.43 -1.93 -10.05
CA LYS A 119 -9.55 -1.29 -9.37
C LYS A 119 -9.16 0.09 -8.83
N ARG A 120 -7.93 0.23 -8.32
CA ARG A 120 -7.39 1.51 -7.87
C ARG A 120 -7.34 2.55 -8.98
N ASN A 121 -7.05 2.16 -10.22
CA ASN A 121 -6.93 3.09 -11.33
C ASN A 121 -8.24 3.83 -11.64
N SER A 122 -9.38 3.29 -11.22
CA SER A 122 -10.69 3.92 -11.41
C SER A 122 -11.22 4.60 -10.13
N LEU A 123 -10.45 4.55 -9.01
CA LEU A 123 -10.83 5.07 -7.72
C LEU A 123 -9.68 5.90 -7.13
N PRO A 124 -9.95 6.78 -6.12
CA PRO A 124 -8.87 7.42 -5.38
C PRO A 124 -7.92 6.41 -4.77
N LEU A 125 -6.69 6.84 -4.51
CA LEU A 125 -5.66 5.98 -3.92
C LEU A 125 -6.11 5.35 -2.61
N GLN A 126 -6.91 6.08 -1.84
CA GLN A 126 -7.50 5.59 -0.59
C GLN A 126 -8.97 5.29 -0.82
N TYR A 127 -9.40 4.13 -0.34
CA TYR A 127 -10.82 3.80 -0.28
C TYR A 127 -11.42 4.38 0.99
N THR A 128 -12.56 4.93 0.87
CA THR A 128 -13.34 5.35 2.04
C THR A 128 -14.76 4.87 1.90
#